data_254d1bbf37f217f0592da5458b650776
#
_entry.id   254d1bbf37f217f0592da5458b650776
#
_cell.length_a   1.000
_cell.length_b   1.000
_cell.length_c   1.000
_cell.angle_alpha   90.00
_cell.angle_beta   90.00
_cell.angle_gamma   90.00
#
_symmetry.space_group_name_H-M   'P 1'
#
loop_
_entity.id
_entity.type
_entity.pdbx_description
1 polymer ?
#
loop_
_entity_poly.entity_id
_entity_poly.type
_entity_poly.pdbx_seq_one_letter_code
_entity_poly.pdbx_strand_id
1 'polypeptide(L)' 'MKFSDFRKGDLVFSDGNKGRVWTVLETSAVGVRLLCTHFLVGDKVGERLYNTIEPQWFTGNPNILHIVRTKARVV' A
#
# COMPACT_ATOMS: atom_id res chain seq x y z
N MET A 1 1.45 -1.33 -14.83
CA MET A 1 2.11 -1.85 -13.65
C MET A 1 1.65 -3.27 -13.40
N LYS A 2 2.55 -4.13 -12.96
CA LYS A 2 2.23 -5.53 -12.69
C LYS A 2 2.30 -5.79 -11.19
N PHE A 3 1.61 -6.83 -10.73
CA PHE A 3 1.71 -7.19 -9.32
C PHE A 3 3.14 -7.52 -8.89
N SER A 4 3.95 -8.04 -9.82
CA SER A 4 5.36 -8.34 -9.55
C SER A 4 6.23 -7.10 -9.33
N ASP A 5 5.72 -5.91 -9.64
CA ASP A 5 6.44 -4.67 -9.39
C ASP A 5 6.40 -4.24 -7.93
N PHE A 6 5.48 -4.80 -7.16
CA PHE A 6 5.38 -4.52 -5.73
C PHE A 6 6.31 -5.43 -4.95
N ARG A 7 6.81 -4.92 -3.84
CA ARG A 7 7.69 -5.68 -2.95
C ARG A 7 7.15 -5.65 -1.54
N LYS A 8 7.43 -6.70 -0.80
CA LYS A 8 7.09 -6.77 0.61
C LYS A 8 7.63 -5.53 1.34
N GLY A 9 6.78 -4.87 2.08
CA GLY A 9 7.14 -3.66 2.81
C GLY A 9 6.83 -2.36 2.09
N ASP A 10 6.46 -2.42 0.82
CA ASP A 10 6.05 -1.21 0.09
C ASP A 10 4.80 -0.61 0.73
N LEU A 11 4.74 0.71 0.73
CA LEU A 11 3.54 1.43 1.13
C LEU A 11 2.81 1.86 -0.13
N VAL A 12 1.53 1.58 -0.19
CA VAL A 12 0.72 1.88 -1.38
C VAL A 12 -0.60 2.52 -0.98
N PHE A 13 -1.17 3.29 -1.90
CA PHE A 13 -2.55 3.76 -1.78
C PHE A 13 -3.26 3.49 -3.10
N SER A 14 -4.59 3.50 -3.07
CA SER A 14 -5.37 3.24 -4.28
C SER A 14 -6.21 4.45 -4.66
N ASP A 15 -6.50 4.58 -5.95
CA ASP A 15 -7.28 5.70 -6.47
C ASP A 15 -8.65 5.83 -5.82
N GLY A 16 -9.29 4.71 -5.55
CA GLY A 16 -10.65 4.71 -5.02
C GLY A 16 -10.74 4.74 -3.50
N ASN A 17 -9.63 4.74 -2.80
CA ASN A 17 -9.63 4.61 -1.35
C ASN A 17 -8.78 5.70 -0.72
N LYS A 18 -9.28 6.91 -0.77
CA LYS A 18 -8.57 8.08 -0.27
C LYS A 18 -8.41 8.04 1.24
N GLY A 19 -7.30 8.57 1.71
CA GLY A 19 -7.03 8.71 3.13
C GLY A 19 -6.37 7.51 3.77
N ARG A 20 -6.08 6.46 3.02
CA ARG A 20 -5.50 5.23 3.58
C ARG A 20 -4.26 4.80 2.82
N VAL A 21 -3.29 4.31 3.58
CA VAL A 21 -2.05 3.73 3.04
C VAL A 21 -1.96 2.30 3.53
N TRP A 22 -1.58 1.42 2.63
CA TRP A 22 -1.50 -0.02 2.87
C TRP A 22 -0.06 -0.49 2.76
N THR A 23 0.31 -1.44 3.60
CA THR A 23 1.61 -2.10 3.49
C THR A 23 1.46 -3.40 2.72
N VAL A 24 2.33 -3.61 1.75
CA VAL A 24 2.38 -4.86 1.00
C VAL A 24 3.00 -5.93 1.88
N LEU A 25 2.24 -6.99 2.17
CA LEU A 25 2.71 -8.10 2.98
C LEU A 25 3.33 -9.19 2.13
N GLU A 26 2.75 -9.46 0.96
CA GLU A 26 3.30 -10.41 0.01
C GLU A 26 2.70 -10.16 -1.37
N THR A 27 3.33 -10.69 -2.38
CA THR A 27 2.90 -10.55 -3.76
C THR A 27 2.78 -11.91 -4.42
N SER A 28 1.92 -11.98 -5.43
CA SER A 28 1.80 -13.15 -6.28
C SER A 28 1.59 -12.70 -7.72
N ALA A 29 1.52 -13.65 -8.64
CA ALA A 29 1.27 -13.33 -10.05
C ALA A 29 -0.10 -12.69 -10.28
N VAL A 30 -1.04 -12.91 -9.37
CA VAL A 30 -2.44 -12.51 -9.56
C VAL A 30 -2.92 -11.47 -8.55
N GLY A 31 -2.10 -11.07 -7.59
CA GLY A 31 -2.54 -10.10 -6.59
C GLY A 31 -1.46 -9.74 -5.59
N VAL A 32 -1.83 -8.82 -4.71
CA VAL A 32 -0.98 -8.41 -3.59
C VAL A 32 -1.80 -8.46 -2.31
N ARG A 33 -1.17 -8.89 -1.24
CA ARG A 33 -1.80 -8.93 0.07
C ARG A 33 -1.47 -7.64 0.81
N LEU A 34 -2.50 -6.93 1.22
CA LEU A 34 -2.36 -5.58 1.77
C LEU A 34 -2.91 -5.51 3.17
N LEU A 35 -2.21 -4.78 4.03
CA LEU A 35 -2.67 -4.45 5.37
C LEU A 35 -2.73 -2.93 5.49
N CYS A 36 -3.89 -2.38 5.85
CA CYS A 36 -4.02 -0.94 6.05
C CYS A 36 -3.25 -0.53 7.30
N THR A 37 -2.23 0.31 7.14
CA THR A 37 -1.30 0.60 8.22
C THR A 37 -1.19 2.08 8.57
N HIS A 38 -1.54 2.98 7.67
CA HIS A 38 -1.36 4.41 7.90
C HIS A 38 -2.50 5.22 7.30
N PHE A 39 -2.63 6.45 7.77
CA PHE A 39 -3.45 7.44 7.08
C PHE A 39 -2.67 8.03 5.91
N LEU A 40 -3.39 8.45 4.89
CA LEU A 40 -2.83 9.24 3.80
C LEU A 40 -3.28 10.67 3.99
N VAL A 41 -2.33 11.59 4.14
CA VAL A 41 -2.60 13.01 4.32
C VAL A 41 -2.08 13.74 3.09
N GLY A 42 -3.01 14.12 2.21
CA GLY A 42 -2.63 14.64 0.90
C GLY A 42 -1.97 13.53 0.08
N ASP A 43 -0.70 13.71 -0.24
CA ASP A 43 0.10 12.71 -0.97
C ASP A 43 1.19 12.09 -0.09
N LYS A 44 1.10 12.28 1.23
CA LYS A 44 2.13 11.82 2.16
C LYS A 44 1.56 10.80 3.13
N VAL A 45 2.43 9.91 3.59
CA VAL A 45 2.09 8.95 4.62
C VAL A 45 1.91 9.71 5.93
N GLY A 46 0.74 9.58 6.52
CA GLY A 46 0.42 10.20 7.81
C GLY A 46 0.67 9.24 8.96
N GLU A 47 -0.10 9.43 10.03
CA GLU A 47 0.05 8.65 11.24
C GLU A 47 -0.29 7.18 11.00
N ARG A 48 0.36 6.31 11.78
CA ARG A 48 0.07 4.90 11.77
C ARG A 48 -1.28 4.62 12.41
N LEU A 49 -2.03 3.72 11.78
CA LEU A 49 -3.28 3.22 12.35
C LEU A 49 -2.97 2.15 13.40
N TYR A 50 -3.69 2.23 14.51
CA TYR A 50 -3.53 1.27 15.59
C TYR A 50 -4.71 0.30 15.69
N ASN A 51 -5.67 0.42 14.80
CA ASN A 51 -6.79 -0.50 14.74
C ASN A 51 -6.37 -1.81 14.10
N THR A 52 -6.85 -2.90 14.65
CA THR A 52 -6.61 -4.21 14.07
C THR A 52 -7.51 -4.40 12.87
N ILE A 53 -6.91 -4.49 11.70
CA ILE A 53 -7.61 -4.76 10.45
C ILE A 53 -6.95 -5.97 9.81
N GLU A 54 -7.77 -6.92 9.38
CA GLU A 54 -7.23 -8.11 8.74
C GLU A 54 -6.67 -7.79 7.37
N PRO A 55 -5.56 -8.44 6.98
CA PRO A 55 -5.01 -8.28 5.64
C PRO A 55 -6.01 -8.71 4.58
N GLN A 56 -5.94 -8.08 3.44
CA GLN A 56 -6.81 -8.39 2.31
C GLN A 56 -5.99 -8.60 1.05
N TRP A 57 -6.44 -9.53 0.21
CA TRP A 57 -5.85 -9.70 -1.11
C TRP A 57 -6.50 -8.75 -2.09
N PHE A 58 -5.67 -7.99 -2.80
CA PHE A 58 -6.11 -7.17 -3.90
C PHE A 58 -5.78 -7.90 -5.20
N THR A 59 -6.79 -8.22 -5.98
CA THR A 59 -6.65 -8.95 -7.24
C THR A 59 -7.21 -8.19 -8.44
N GLY A 60 -7.53 -6.92 -8.25
CA GLY A 60 -8.07 -6.09 -9.31
C GLY A 60 -6.98 -5.53 -10.23
N ASN A 61 -7.22 -4.35 -10.76
CA ASN A 61 -6.26 -3.72 -11.67
C ASN A 61 -5.09 -3.12 -10.88
N PRO A 62 -3.86 -3.61 -11.08
CA PRO A 62 -2.71 -3.08 -10.34
C PRO A 62 -2.41 -1.62 -10.66
N ASN A 63 -2.91 -1.08 -11.76
CA ASN A 63 -2.67 0.31 -12.12
C ASN A 63 -3.37 1.32 -11.22
N ILE A 64 -4.34 0.89 -10.42
CA ILE A 64 -4.97 1.79 -9.45
C ILE A 64 -4.17 1.89 -8.14
N LEU A 65 -3.15 1.07 -7.98
CA LEU A 65 -2.28 1.09 -6.80
C LEU A 65 -1.04 1.92 -7.09
N HIS A 66 -0.75 2.83 -6.18
CA HIS A 66 0.39 3.73 -6.32
C HIS A 66 1.34 3.53 -5.15
N ILE A 67 2.61 3.31 -5.44
CA ILE A 67 3.63 3.14 -4.41
C ILE A 67 3.98 4.51 -3.85
N VAL A 68 3.88 4.65 -2.53
CA VAL A 68 4.32 5.85 -1.86
C VAL A 68 5.80 5.70 -1.58
N ARG A 69 6.61 6.42 -2.31
CA ARG A 69 8.05 6.36 -2.08
C ARG A 69 8.42 7.40 -1.05
N THR A 70 8.68 6.93 0.14
CA THR A 70 9.26 7.79 1.14
C THR A 70 10.72 7.97 0.77
N LYS A 71 11.17 9.18 0.77
CA LYS A 71 12.60 9.43 0.67
C LYS A 71 13.19 9.15 2.02
N ALA A 72 13.69 8.01 2.11
CA ALA A 72 14.28 7.60 3.34
C ALA A 72 15.38 8.53 3.71
N ARG A 73 15.47 8.47 3.93
CA ARG A 73 16.19 8.69 4.21
C ARG A 73 17.24 8.64 4.38
N VAL A 74 17.33 8.78 4.30
CA VAL A 74 18.36 8.62 4.27
C VAL A 74 19.26 8.92 5.05
N VAL A 75 19.35 8.94 5.32
CA VAL A 75 20.14 9.28 5.86
C VAL A 75 20.81 9.22 6.14
#